data_e7a53667d485411860d4c200bf433571
#
_entry.id   e7a53667d485411860d4c200bf433571
#
_cell.length_a   1.000
_cell.length_b   1.000
_cell.length_c   1.000
_cell.angle_alpha   90.00
_cell.angle_beta   90.00
_cell.angle_gamma   90.00
#
_symmetry.space_group_name_H-M   'P 1'
#
loop_
_entity.id
_entity.type
_entity.pdbx_description
1 polymer ?
#
loop_
_entity_poly.entity_id
_entity_poly.type
_entity_poly.pdbx_seq_one_letter_code
_entity_poly.pdbx_strand_id
1 'polypeptide(L)'
;MAGAVGLVGSTAGAQGPTIDTPDFRSPGSGASPFGKTPGGGGAGPQTGPESLLGGRAGPTTPKGIPTSISTPGMSAAGMFSQQGVARTPDLPAAAIPVAGPLSIPPNEEDQGPADGLTLDQAIDRAIKENLDLRSKFFEIPQAKADILTASLRSNPIVYADAQLVPYGQYTRDRPGGQTQYDVNISYPLDLSGKRKARTASAVRATKVTEAQYQDAVRQTIDNLYSGYVDLLQARRAIAFSKASLDGLNRALGAMEDLLQRGIKKKTDVQRIKIQRKRSEQQLMENEQAYVKAKHALATLLNIPSDQAESIEPRGTLKYPGVNPPPLPEMLSIALSSRPDVIAYRLGLDRAKSDVKLQYANRFQDVYVLYQPYTLQDNTPFGLKSPTSWALGVTIPLPIYNRNQGNIQRAKLNVGQTQTELASVERQAITDVQLAYQEYTTARASVERIVNEILPDSTALLREAERLFPGEIDVLDYLAALSDYNENARTLLDSQVRLRRAMLTLNTVVGQRILP
;
A
#
# COMPACT_ATOMS: atom_id res chain seq x y z
N MET A 1 78.10 -46.51 2.63
CA MET A 1 78.03 -46.86 4.06
C MET A 1 77.05 -45.93 4.71
N ALA A 2 76.05 -46.48 5.32
CA ALA A 2 74.87 -45.99 5.91
C ALA A 2 75.10 -45.09 7.14
N GLY A 3 74.25 -44.10 7.30
CA GLY A 3 74.13 -43.30 8.53
C GLY A 3 72.78 -42.61 8.57
N ALA A 4 71.80 -43.34 9.06
CA ALA A 4 70.48 -42.78 9.33
C ALA A 4 70.52 -41.92 10.58
N VAL A 5 70.06 -40.69 10.51
CA VAL A 5 69.74 -39.86 11.68
C VAL A 5 68.25 -39.60 11.68
N GLY A 6 67.59 -40.11 12.70
CA GLY A 6 66.14 -39.98 12.93
C GLY A 6 65.77 -38.56 13.28
N LEU A 7 64.80 -38.01 12.61
CA LEU A 7 64.11 -36.79 12.94
C LEU A 7 62.88 -37.13 13.78
N VAL A 8 62.92 -36.77 15.03
CA VAL A 8 61.76 -36.72 15.93
C VAL A 8 60.95 -35.50 15.54
N GLY A 9 59.82 -35.72 14.92
CA GLY A 9 58.86 -34.67 14.60
C GLY A 9 58.05 -34.24 15.82
N SER A 10 58.26 -33.01 16.24
CA SER A 10 57.35 -32.30 17.16
C SER A 10 56.37 -31.49 16.33
N THR A 11 55.15 -32.02 16.19
CA THR A 11 54.03 -31.27 15.62
C THR A 11 53.48 -30.32 16.67
N ALA A 12 53.98 -29.11 16.73
CA ALA A 12 53.28 -28.03 17.39
C ALA A 12 52.21 -27.50 16.43
N GLY A 13 50.97 -27.85 16.72
CA GLY A 13 49.82 -27.30 16.01
C GLY A 13 49.65 -25.83 16.33
N ALA A 14 50.04 -24.96 15.40
CA ALA A 14 49.68 -23.57 15.45
C ALA A 14 48.20 -23.43 15.09
N GLN A 15 47.34 -23.38 16.10
CA GLN A 15 45.99 -22.85 15.95
C GLN A 15 46.11 -21.37 15.71
N GLY A 16 45.90 -20.91 14.48
CA GLY A 16 45.73 -19.50 14.14
C GLY A 16 44.52 -18.94 14.91
N PRO A 17 44.58 -17.69 15.32
CA PRO A 17 43.48 -17.07 16.06
C PRO A 17 42.21 -17.08 15.21
N THR A 18 41.18 -17.73 15.71
CA THR A 18 39.81 -17.55 15.25
C THR A 18 39.42 -16.12 15.59
N ILE A 19 39.31 -15.27 14.60
CA ILE A 19 38.76 -13.93 14.77
C ILE A 19 37.25 -14.11 14.93
N ASP A 20 36.81 -14.21 16.18
CA ASP A 20 35.41 -14.02 16.53
C ASP A 20 35.07 -12.54 16.23
N THR A 21 34.21 -12.35 15.27
CA THR A 21 33.62 -11.03 15.04
C THR A 21 32.76 -10.67 16.25
N PRO A 22 33.00 -9.52 16.89
CA PRO A 22 32.19 -9.12 18.03
C PRO A 22 30.72 -8.97 17.64
N ASP A 23 29.88 -9.71 18.34
CA ASP A 23 28.43 -9.58 18.32
C ASP A 23 28.05 -8.20 18.88
N PHE A 24 27.77 -7.25 18.00
CA PHE A 24 27.12 -6.00 18.39
C PHE A 24 25.65 -6.26 18.70
N ARG A 25 25.36 -6.60 19.95
CA ARG A 25 24.01 -6.56 20.50
C ARG A 25 23.62 -5.09 20.69
N SER A 26 22.63 -4.65 19.96
CA SER A 26 21.94 -3.40 20.25
C SER A 26 21.25 -3.47 21.61
N PRO A 27 21.26 -2.40 22.42
CA PRO A 27 20.58 -2.40 23.71
C PRO A 27 19.07 -2.56 23.51
N GLY A 28 18.50 -3.49 24.26
CA GLY A 28 17.08 -3.80 24.25
C GLY A 28 16.21 -2.60 24.60
N SER A 29 15.16 -2.43 23.84
CA SER A 29 14.03 -1.57 24.16
C SER A 29 13.36 -2.09 25.43
N GLY A 30 13.36 -1.26 26.48
CA GLY A 30 12.75 -1.54 27.76
C GLY A 30 11.27 -1.81 27.65
N ALA A 31 10.82 -2.90 28.25
CA ALA A 31 9.44 -3.23 28.49
C ALA A 31 8.84 -2.30 29.52
N SER A 32 7.72 -1.67 29.22
CA SER A 32 6.87 -1.00 30.19
C SER A 32 6.11 -2.02 31.03
N PRO A 33 5.99 -1.83 32.34
CA PRO A 33 5.22 -2.68 33.21
C PRO A 33 3.83 -2.11 33.43
N PHE A 34 2.78 -2.66 32.83
CA PHE A 34 1.44 -2.49 33.38
C PHE A 34 0.53 -3.69 33.09
N GLY A 35 0.08 -4.31 34.19
CA GLY A 35 -1.31 -4.74 34.38
C GLY A 35 -1.66 -6.16 33.94
N LYS A 36 -1.48 -7.12 34.87
CA LYS A 36 -2.25 -8.36 34.92
C LYS A 36 -3.69 -8.08 35.37
N THR A 37 -4.66 -8.69 34.72
CA THR A 37 -5.90 -9.12 35.37
C THR A 37 -6.28 -10.53 34.91
N PRO A 38 -6.79 -11.38 35.82
CA PRO A 38 -7.05 -12.79 35.55
C PRO A 38 -8.54 -13.06 35.35
N GLY A 39 -8.85 -14.18 34.73
CA GLY A 39 -10.15 -14.82 34.97
C GLY A 39 -10.82 -15.44 33.77
N GLY A 40 -10.95 -16.76 33.85
CA GLY A 40 -12.19 -17.49 33.64
C GLY A 40 -12.34 -18.21 32.30
N GLY A 41 -11.99 -19.46 32.19
CA GLY A 41 -12.76 -20.66 32.34
C GLY A 41 -13.72 -20.96 31.18
N GLY A 42 -13.53 -22.10 30.52
CA GLY A 42 -14.58 -22.71 29.71
C GLY A 42 -14.07 -23.67 28.62
N ALA A 43 -14.14 -24.94 28.93
CA ALA A 43 -13.73 -26.09 28.12
C ALA A 43 -14.66 -26.38 26.94
N GLY A 44 -14.13 -27.05 25.91
CA GLY A 44 -14.88 -27.91 25.00
C GLY A 44 -14.11 -28.23 23.72
N PRO A 45 -13.88 -29.53 23.41
CA PRO A 45 -13.05 -29.94 22.31
C PRO A 45 -13.86 -30.14 21.02
N GLN A 46 -13.32 -29.74 19.89
CA GLN A 46 -13.72 -30.36 18.62
C GLN A 46 -12.50 -30.68 17.76
N THR A 47 -12.39 -31.95 17.50
CA THR A 47 -11.47 -32.65 16.63
C THR A 47 -11.78 -32.40 15.15
N GLY A 48 -10.77 -32.04 14.37
CA GLY A 48 -10.78 -32.11 12.93
C GLY A 48 -9.34 -32.23 12.39
N PRO A 49 -9.09 -32.97 11.30
CA PRO A 49 -7.82 -33.65 11.07
C PRO A 49 -6.71 -32.71 10.61
N GLU A 50 -5.54 -33.02 11.14
CA GLU A 50 -4.25 -32.42 10.81
C GLU A 50 -3.86 -32.65 9.36
N SER A 51 -3.48 -31.57 8.68
CA SER A 51 -2.61 -31.66 7.51
C SER A 51 -1.18 -31.30 7.95
N LEU A 52 -0.38 -32.33 8.08
CA LEU A 52 1.05 -32.28 8.27
C LEU A 52 1.73 -31.63 7.05
N LEU A 53 2.15 -30.39 7.16
CA LEU A 53 3.28 -29.87 6.39
C LEU A 53 4.09 -28.97 7.32
N GLY A 54 5.21 -29.54 7.78
CA GLY A 54 6.14 -28.91 8.68
C GLY A 54 6.73 -27.62 8.13
N GLY A 55 6.53 -26.54 8.86
CA GLY A 55 7.24 -25.29 8.68
C GLY A 55 8.72 -25.46 8.98
N ARG A 56 9.53 -25.56 7.95
CA ARG A 56 10.98 -25.49 8.04
C ARG A 56 11.37 -24.04 8.27
N ALA A 57 11.93 -23.73 9.44
CA ALA A 57 12.61 -22.49 9.71
C ALA A 57 13.69 -22.26 8.64
N GLY A 58 13.55 -21.19 7.87
CA GLY A 58 14.57 -20.78 6.90
C GLY A 58 15.82 -20.28 7.63
N PRO A 59 17.01 -20.47 7.05
CA PRO A 59 18.24 -20.02 7.65
C PRO A 59 18.27 -18.51 7.77
N THR A 60 18.67 -18.03 8.95
CA THR A 60 18.89 -16.63 9.28
C THR A 60 19.88 -16.00 8.30
N THR A 61 19.47 -14.97 7.58
CA THR A 61 20.35 -14.13 6.76
C THR A 61 21.35 -13.40 7.65
N PRO A 62 22.61 -13.24 7.22
CA PRO A 62 23.58 -12.40 7.96
C PRO A 62 23.03 -10.98 8.07
N LYS A 63 22.86 -10.50 9.28
CA LYS A 63 22.53 -9.11 9.60
C LYS A 63 23.64 -8.19 9.09
N GLY A 64 23.38 -7.42 8.05
CA GLY A 64 24.38 -6.48 7.54
C GLY A 64 23.87 -5.45 6.55
N ILE A 65 22.66 -5.64 6.02
CA ILE A 65 21.99 -4.65 5.17
C ILE A 65 20.52 -4.67 5.62
N PRO A 66 19.90 -3.54 5.93
CA PRO A 66 18.48 -3.55 6.23
C PRO A 66 17.73 -4.14 5.04
N THR A 67 17.26 -5.38 5.20
CA THR A 67 16.39 -6.07 4.25
C THR A 67 14.94 -5.64 4.43
N SER A 68 14.71 -4.43 4.92
CA SER A 68 13.38 -3.83 5.02
C SER A 68 12.87 -3.30 3.68
N ILE A 69 13.67 -3.41 2.62
CA ILE A 69 13.13 -3.25 1.28
C ILE A 69 12.58 -4.62 0.94
N SER A 70 11.25 -4.76 1.08
CA SER A 70 10.51 -5.90 0.53
C SER A 70 11.11 -6.23 -0.83
N THR A 71 11.77 -7.38 -0.89
CA THR A 71 12.15 -7.92 -2.19
C THR A 71 10.89 -7.88 -3.05
N PRO A 72 10.97 -7.50 -4.32
CA PRO A 72 9.85 -7.66 -5.26
C PRO A 72 9.47 -9.14 -5.45
N GLY A 73 9.66 -9.96 -4.50
CA GLY A 73 9.33 -11.36 -4.40
C GLY A 73 8.37 -11.68 -3.26
N MET A 74 7.96 -10.70 -2.48
CA MET A 74 6.69 -10.82 -1.76
C MET A 74 5.63 -10.42 -2.76
N SER A 75 4.84 -11.40 -3.20
CA SER A 75 3.84 -11.23 -4.22
C SER A 75 3.06 -9.94 -3.96
N ALA A 76 3.28 -8.92 -4.79
CA ALA A 76 2.46 -7.72 -4.76
C ALA A 76 0.98 -8.10 -4.91
N ALA A 77 0.66 -9.19 -5.62
CA ALA A 77 -0.66 -9.78 -5.63
C ALA A 77 -1.18 -10.13 -4.21
N GLY A 78 -0.33 -10.61 -3.31
CA GLY A 78 -0.69 -10.85 -1.90
C GLY A 78 -0.78 -9.57 -1.07
N MET A 79 0.05 -8.56 -1.35
CA MET A 79 -0.04 -7.26 -0.68
C MET A 79 -1.21 -6.41 -1.20
N PHE A 80 -1.52 -6.50 -2.49
CA PHE A 80 -2.65 -5.77 -3.08
C PHE A 80 -4.00 -6.44 -2.81
N SER A 81 -4.03 -7.75 -2.50
CA SER A 81 -5.28 -8.46 -2.18
C SER A 81 -5.60 -8.51 -0.68
N GLN A 82 -4.66 -8.20 0.22
CA GLN A 82 -4.86 -8.28 1.67
C GLN A 82 -4.71 -6.96 2.43
N GLN A 83 -3.99 -5.98 1.91
CA GLN A 83 -4.36 -4.63 2.26
C GLN A 83 -5.63 -4.38 1.44
N GLY A 84 -6.75 -4.80 2.02
CA GLY A 84 -8.01 -4.32 1.54
C GLY A 84 -7.81 -2.85 1.34
N VAL A 85 -7.87 -2.39 0.09
CA VAL A 85 -8.25 -1.02 -0.19
C VAL A 85 -9.17 -0.72 0.96
N ALA A 86 -8.85 0.27 1.80
CA ALA A 86 -9.79 0.73 2.80
C ALA A 86 -10.99 1.11 1.96
N ARG A 87 -11.85 0.09 1.72
CA ARG A 87 -13.12 0.33 1.07
C ARG A 87 -13.71 1.39 1.94
N THR A 88 -13.85 2.56 1.40
CA THR A 88 -14.78 3.53 1.98
C THR A 88 -15.94 2.67 2.46
N PRO A 89 -16.23 2.65 3.78
CA PRO A 89 -17.23 1.75 4.32
C PRO A 89 -18.41 1.84 3.37
N ASP A 90 -18.92 0.68 2.90
CA ASP A 90 -20.03 0.64 1.94
C ASP A 90 -21.10 1.56 2.51
N LEU A 91 -21.09 2.82 2.04
CA LEU A 91 -22.09 3.79 2.43
C LEU A 91 -23.39 3.20 1.90
N PRO A 92 -24.40 2.98 2.73
CA PRO A 92 -25.68 2.47 2.25
C PRO A 92 -26.08 3.36 1.08
N ALA A 93 -26.30 2.75 -0.10
CA ALA A 93 -26.65 3.49 -1.30
C ALA A 93 -27.77 4.46 -0.93
N ALA A 94 -27.52 5.78 -1.13
CA ALA A 94 -28.48 6.79 -0.75
C ALA A 94 -29.80 6.50 -1.46
N ALA A 95 -30.82 6.13 -0.70
CA ALA A 95 -32.05 5.66 -1.25
C ALA A 95 -32.95 6.84 -1.66
N ILE A 96 -33.48 6.81 -2.87
CA ILE A 96 -34.54 7.71 -3.30
C ILE A 96 -35.86 7.21 -2.71
N PRO A 97 -36.70 8.06 -2.10
CA PRO A 97 -37.98 7.65 -1.58
C PRO A 97 -38.87 7.13 -2.71
N VAL A 98 -39.59 6.03 -2.42
CA VAL A 98 -40.53 5.40 -3.36
C VAL A 98 -41.80 6.22 -3.57
N ALA A 99 -41.93 7.38 -2.92
CA ALA A 99 -43.16 8.17 -2.91
C ALA A 99 -42.90 9.67 -3.05
N GLY A 100 -43.75 10.35 -3.83
CA GLY A 100 -43.75 11.78 -4.08
C GLY A 100 -43.19 12.20 -5.45
N PRO A 101 -43.78 13.17 -6.13
CA PRO A 101 -43.31 13.62 -7.42
C PRO A 101 -41.94 14.28 -7.30
N LEU A 102 -40.99 13.83 -8.12
CA LEU A 102 -39.69 14.45 -8.25
C LEU A 102 -39.82 15.69 -9.15
N SER A 103 -40.07 16.83 -8.56
CA SER A 103 -40.15 18.10 -9.29
C SER A 103 -38.77 18.72 -9.54
N ILE A 104 -37.74 17.91 -9.70
CA ILE A 104 -36.41 18.41 -10.06
C ILE A 104 -36.40 18.64 -11.57
N PRO A 105 -36.20 19.88 -12.04
CA PRO A 105 -36.09 20.16 -13.47
C PRO A 105 -34.96 19.31 -14.06
N PRO A 106 -35.18 18.62 -15.20
CA PRO A 106 -34.14 17.78 -15.79
C PRO A 106 -32.91 18.57 -16.27
N ASN A 107 -32.99 19.91 -16.31
CA ASN A 107 -31.97 20.79 -16.88
C ASN A 107 -31.17 21.62 -15.86
N GLU A 108 -31.56 21.67 -14.59
CA GLU A 108 -30.70 22.30 -13.59
C GLU A 108 -29.63 21.31 -13.14
N GLU A 109 -28.43 21.52 -13.68
CA GLU A 109 -27.23 20.84 -13.20
C GLU A 109 -26.92 21.36 -11.81
N ASP A 110 -27.28 20.61 -10.77
CA ASP A 110 -26.82 20.89 -9.42
C ASP A 110 -25.31 20.62 -9.34
N GLN A 111 -24.51 21.62 -9.73
CA GLN A 111 -23.06 21.57 -9.67
C GLN A 111 -22.53 21.84 -8.24
N GLY A 112 -23.41 22.22 -7.32
CA GLY A 112 -23.03 22.66 -5.99
C GLY A 112 -22.58 24.12 -5.92
N PRO A 113 -22.15 24.59 -4.72
CA PRO A 113 -21.76 25.97 -4.52
C PRO A 113 -20.53 26.34 -5.36
N ALA A 114 -20.42 27.63 -5.73
CA ALA A 114 -19.35 28.12 -6.59
C ALA A 114 -17.95 27.98 -5.95
N ASP A 115 -17.88 28.01 -4.63
CA ASP A 115 -16.71 27.84 -3.79
C ASP A 115 -16.51 26.38 -3.33
N GLY A 116 -17.34 25.45 -3.81
CA GLY A 116 -17.27 24.03 -3.46
C GLY A 116 -15.98 23.37 -3.95
N LEU A 117 -15.58 22.33 -3.23
CA LEU A 117 -14.40 21.51 -3.53
C LEU A 117 -14.58 20.76 -4.85
N THR A 118 -13.72 21.03 -5.84
CA THR A 118 -13.69 20.28 -7.09
C THR A 118 -12.89 18.99 -6.95
N LEU A 119 -13.10 18.04 -7.87
CA LEU A 119 -12.33 16.78 -7.89
C LEU A 119 -10.82 17.04 -8.05
N ASP A 120 -10.43 17.95 -8.94
CA ASP A 120 -9.01 18.26 -9.17
C ASP A 120 -8.36 18.91 -7.93
N GLN A 121 -9.08 19.80 -7.24
CA GLN A 121 -8.62 20.37 -5.96
C GLN A 121 -8.51 19.30 -4.86
N ALA A 122 -9.45 18.35 -4.82
CA ALA A 122 -9.40 17.23 -3.88
C ALA A 122 -8.19 16.32 -4.16
N ILE A 123 -7.88 16.04 -5.43
CA ILE A 123 -6.69 15.27 -5.83
C ILE A 123 -5.41 16.00 -5.40
N ASP A 124 -5.29 17.28 -5.73
CA ASP A 124 -4.11 18.08 -5.37
C ASP A 124 -3.89 18.12 -3.85
N ARG A 125 -4.97 18.26 -3.10
CA ARG A 125 -4.92 18.26 -1.63
C ARG A 125 -4.54 16.88 -1.09
N ALA A 126 -5.15 15.80 -1.58
CA ALA A 126 -4.83 14.44 -1.17
C ALA A 126 -3.36 14.11 -1.42
N ILE A 127 -2.81 14.46 -2.58
CA ILE A 127 -1.39 14.21 -2.90
C ILE A 127 -0.46 14.96 -1.95
N LYS A 128 -0.82 16.17 -1.52
CA LYS A 128 0.02 17.03 -0.66
C LYS A 128 -0.12 16.71 0.83
N GLU A 129 -1.32 16.41 1.28
CA GLU A 129 -1.68 16.41 2.71
C GLU A 129 -2.02 15.01 3.25
N ASN A 130 -2.30 14.02 2.41
CA ASN A 130 -2.63 12.66 2.86
C ASN A 130 -1.48 12.06 3.66
N LEU A 131 -1.77 11.61 4.90
CA LEU A 131 -0.76 11.11 5.83
C LEU A 131 -0.15 9.79 5.40
N ASP A 132 -0.93 8.91 4.77
CA ASP A 132 -0.43 7.61 4.28
C ASP A 132 0.55 7.81 3.12
N LEU A 133 0.24 8.71 2.19
CA LEU A 133 1.16 9.08 1.11
C LEU A 133 2.42 9.74 1.65
N ARG A 134 2.27 10.61 2.64
CA ARG A 134 3.40 11.27 3.27
C ARG A 134 4.30 10.28 4.02
N SER A 135 3.71 9.29 4.67
CA SER A 135 4.46 8.18 5.29
C SER A 135 5.23 7.38 4.23
N LYS A 136 4.57 7.01 3.14
CA LYS A 136 5.19 6.31 2.01
C LYS A 136 6.29 7.14 1.33
N PHE A 137 6.14 8.45 1.24
CA PHE A 137 7.17 9.32 0.69
C PHE A 137 8.50 9.23 1.43
N PHE A 138 8.46 9.05 2.78
CA PHE A 138 9.68 8.92 3.56
C PHE A 138 10.50 7.66 3.24
N GLU A 139 9.94 6.65 2.59
CA GLU A 139 10.68 5.49 2.11
C GLU A 139 11.71 5.86 1.03
N ILE A 140 11.46 6.92 0.24
CA ILE A 140 12.38 7.40 -0.81
C ILE A 140 13.69 7.98 -0.21
N PRO A 141 13.67 8.97 0.71
CA PRO A 141 14.89 9.44 1.35
C PRO A 141 15.59 8.36 2.18
N GLN A 142 14.87 7.40 2.78
CA GLN A 142 15.47 6.23 3.43
C GLN A 142 16.24 5.37 2.43
N ALA A 143 15.65 5.03 1.28
CA ALA A 143 16.34 4.30 0.22
C ALA A 143 17.56 5.08 -0.34
N LYS A 144 17.50 6.42 -0.39
CA LYS A 144 18.67 7.27 -0.73
C LYS A 144 19.76 7.21 0.33
N ALA A 145 19.40 7.16 1.61
CA ALA A 145 20.36 6.95 2.69
C ALA A 145 21.02 5.57 2.62
N ASP A 146 20.28 4.54 2.16
CA ASP A 146 20.84 3.21 1.91
C ASP A 146 21.89 3.23 0.77
N ILE A 147 21.72 4.09 -0.26
CA ILE A 147 22.77 4.29 -1.28
C ILE A 147 24.04 4.84 -0.63
N LEU A 148 23.91 5.83 0.26
CA LEU A 148 25.05 6.37 0.98
C LEU A 148 25.76 5.26 1.77
N THR A 149 25.02 4.52 2.61
CA THR A 149 25.55 3.40 3.39
C THR A 149 26.22 2.35 2.49
N ALA A 150 25.57 1.98 1.38
CA ALA A 150 26.12 1.03 0.41
C ALA A 150 27.39 1.52 -0.28
N SER A 151 27.60 2.83 -0.38
CA SER A 151 28.76 3.45 -1.01
C SER A 151 29.97 3.60 -0.10
N LEU A 152 29.77 3.53 1.22
CA LEU A 152 30.83 3.72 2.20
C LEU A 152 31.87 2.60 2.14
N ARG A 153 33.12 2.97 2.41
CA ARG A 153 34.21 2.01 2.62
C ARG A 153 34.11 1.43 4.03
N SER A 154 34.61 0.23 4.20
CA SER A 154 34.78 -0.34 5.53
C SER A 154 35.82 0.47 6.35
N ASN A 155 35.59 0.62 7.63
CA ASN A 155 36.51 1.32 8.50
C ASN A 155 37.76 0.46 8.78
N PRO A 156 38.94 1.10 9.02
CA PRO A 156 40.08 0.39 9.59
C PRO A 156 39.73 -0.11 11.00
N ILE A 157 40.33 -1.22 11.36
CA ILE A 157 40.19 -1.83 12.68
C ILE A 157 41.52 -1.66 13.38
N VAL A 158 41.50 -1.07 14.57
CA VAL A 158 42.67 -1.01 15.46
C VAL A 158 42.50 -2.08 16.50
N TYR A 159 43.52 -2.90 16.65
CA TYR A 159 43.58 -3.96 17.64
C TYR A 159 44.85 -3.78 18.46
N ALA A 160 44.75 -3.82 19.78
CA ALA A 160 45.88 -3.75 20.68
C ALA A 160 45.78 -4.91 21.68
N ASP A 161 46.86 -5.60 21.88
CA ASP A 161 46.92 -6.73 22.80
C ASP A 161 48.23 -6.81 23.56
N ALA A 162 48.17 -7.58 24.64
CA ALA A 162 49.34 -7.99 25.41
C ALA A 162 49.40 -9.51 25.41
N GLN A 163 50.46 -10.06 24.92
CA GLN A 163 50.69 -11.48 24.79
C GLN A 163 51.75 -11.96 25.77
N LEU A 164 51.72 -13.27 26.05
CA LEU A 164 52.67 -13.92 26.90
C LEU A 164 52.71 -13.33 28.33
N VAL A 165 51.57 -12.76 28.77
CA VAL A 165 51.45 -12.27 30.18
C VAL A 165 51.38 -13.48 31.11
N PRO A 166 52.34 -13.56 32.09
CA PRO A 166 52.40 -14.70 32.97
C PRO A 166 51.24 -14.70 34.00
N TYR A 167 50.79 -15.90 34.38
CA TYR A 167 49.77 -16.07 35.43
C TYR A 167 50.32 -15.84 36.87
N GLY A 168 51.58 -15.52 37.02
CA GLY A 168 52.21 -15.26 38.31
C GLY A 168 53.58 -14.66 38.16
N GLN A 169 54.25 -14.37 39.28
CA GLN A 169 55.58 -13.81 39.23
C GLN A 169 56.59 -14.83 38.68
N TYR A 170 57.55 -14.30 37.90
CA TYR A 170 58.67 -15.07 37.41
C TYR A 170 59.57 -15.48 38.57
N THR A 171 59.92 -16.76 38.62
CA THR A 171 60.91 -17.32 39.54
C THR A 171 61.99 -18.05 38.74
N ARG A 172 63.10 -18.37 39.37
CA ARG A 172 64.18 -19.12 38.73
C ARG A 172 63.72 -20.50 38.21
N ASP A 173 62.71 -21.10 38.88
CA ASP A 173 62.13 -22.40 38.51
C ASP A 173 60.95 -22.27 37.54
N ARG A 174 60.46 -21.08 37.32
CA ARG A 174 59.44 -20.73 36.34
C ARG A 174 59.90 -19.48 35.54
N PRO A 175 60.86 -19.66 34.62
CA PRO A 175 61.28 -18.59 33.77
C PRO A 175 60.11 -18.25 32.84
N GLY A 176 59.50 -17.08 33.03
CA GLY A 176 58.45 -16.61 32.17
C GLY A 176 58.99 -16.27 30.79
N GLY A 177 58.10 -16.22 29.83
CA GLY A 177 58.41 -15.70 28.50
C GLY A 177 58.45 -14.15 28.50
N GLN A 178 58.86 -13.61 27.39
CA GLN A 178 58.83 -12.16 27.14
C GLN A 178 57.40 -11.70 26.99
N THR A 179 56.95 -10.72 27.73
CA THR A 179 55.66 -10.10 27.48
C THR A 179 55.75 -9.25 26.20
N GLN A 180 54.79 -9.41 25.33
CA GLN A 180 54.73 -8.68 24.07
C GLN A 180 53.49 -7.80 24.08
N TYR A 181 53.67 -6.54 23.69
CA TYR A 181 52.59 -5.57 23.50
C TYR A 181 52.55 -5.16 22.05
N ASP A 182 51.36 -5.36 21.41
CA ASP A 182 51.20 -5.11 20.01
C ASP A 182 50.07 -4.09 19.77
N VAL A 183 50.27 -3.24 18.77
CA VAL A 183 49.23 -2.40 18.20
C VAL A 183 49.16 -2.70 16.72
N ASN A 184 47.98 -3.15 16.27
CA ASN A 184 47.72 -3.52 14.91
C ASN A 184 46.67 -2.62 14.28
N ILE A 185 46.88 -2.18 13.06
CA ILE A 185 45.90 -1.49 12.23
C ILE A 185 45.59 -2.40 11.04
N SER A 186 44.33 -2.85 10.93
CA SER A 186 43.88 -3.70 9.86
C SER A 186 42.91 -2.93 8.93
N TYR A 187 43.18 -2.95 7.66
CA TYR A 187 42.31 -2.28 6.66
C TYR A 187 41.80 -3.28 5.60
N PRO A 188 40.45 -3.46 5.47
CA PRO A 188 39.87 -4.33 4.47
C PRO A 188 39.89 -3.67 3.09
N LEU A 189 40.44 -4.37 2.10
CA LEU A 189 40.47 -3.97 0.69
C LEU A 189 39.40 -4.75 -0.07
N ASP A 190 38.46 -4.04 -0.67
CA ASP A 190 37.46 -4.61 -1.60
C ASP A 190 38.07 -4.78 -3.00
N LEU A 191 38.72 -5.90 -3.25
CA LEU A 191 39.29 -6.24 -4.55
C LEU A 191 38.24 -6.84 -5.51
N SER A 192 37.13 -7.34 -5.01
CA SER A 192 36.06 -7.98 -5.79
C SER A 192 34.99 -7.01 -6.29
N GLY A 193 35.07 -5.73 -5.89
CA GLY A 193 34.11 -4.71 -6.27
C GLY A 193 32.74 -4.81 -5.57
N LYS A 194 32.70 -5.40 -4.37
CA LYS A 194 31.47 -5.54 -3.57
C LYS A 194 30.79 -4.22 -3.33
N ARG A 195 31.56 -3.19 -2.96
CA ARG A 195 31.05 -1.84 -2.74
C ARG A 195 30.34 -1.32 -3.98
N LYS A 196 30.97 -1.44 -5.16
CA LYS A 196 30.37 -1.02 -6.45
C LYS A 196 29.09 -1.79 -6.74
N ALA A 197 29.09 -3.11 -6.55
CA ALA A 197 27.92 -3.96 -6.77
C ALA A 197 26.78 -3.66 -5.77
N ARG A 198 27.12 -3.43 -4.47
CA ARG A 198 26.18 -3.07 -3.41
C ARG A 198 25.54 -1.70 -3.70
N THR A 199 26.34 -0.70 -4.07
CA THR A 199 25.83 0.63 -4.43
C THR A 199 24.93 0.55 -5.67
N ALA A 200 25.30 -0.24 -6.68
CA ALA A 200 24.47 -0.43 -7.86
C ALA A 200 23.12 -1.12 -7.55
N SER A 201 23.10 -2.07 -6.61
CA SER A 201 21.84 -2.68 -6.14
C SER A 201 20.98 -1.68 -5.37
N ALA A 202 21.57 -0.89 -4.47
CA ALA A 202 20.87 0.14 -3.70
C ALA A 202 20.25 1.23 -4.60
N VAL A 203 20.98 1.69 -5.64
CA VAL A 203 20.45 2.65 -6.63
C VAL A 203 19.22 2.08 -7.36
N ARG A 204 19.26 0.79 -7.73
CA ARG A 204 18.10 0.16 -8.36
C ARG A 204 16.95 -0.06 -7.40
N ALA A 205 17.26 -0.37 -6.13
CA ALA A 205 16.24 -0.46 -5.08
C ALA A 205 15.51 0.87 -4.88
N THR A 206 16.23 1.99 -4.87
CA THR A 206 15.61 3.33 -4.78
C THR A 206 14.65 3.61 -5.93
N LYS A 207 14.99 3.23 -7.16
CA LYS A 207 14.08 3.37 -8.31
C LYS A 207 12.80 2.54 -8.16
N VAL A 208 12.91 1.34 -7.58
CA VAL A 208 11.73 0.51 -7.27
C VAL A 208 10.85 1.22 -6.25
N THR A 209 11.44 1.75 -5.17
CA THR A 209 10.71 2.51 -4.14
C THR A 209 10.01 3.75 -4.72
N GLU A 210 10.67 4.49 -5.62
CA GLU A 210 10.07 5.63 -6.31
C GLU A 210 8.85 5.20 -7.15
N ALA A 211 8.94 4.09 -7.88
CA ALA A 211 7.81 3.56 -8.65
C ALA A 211 6.67 3.04 -7.75
N GLN A 212 6.99 2.40 -6.64
CA GLN A 212 6.00 1.98 -5.63
C GLN A 212 5.28 3.16 -4.98
N TYR A 213 5.98 4.27 -4.75
CA TYR A 213 5.35 5.52 -4.29
C TYR A 213 4.35 6.05 -5.33
N GLN A 214 4.70 6.04 -6.62
CA GLN A 214 3.77 6.45 -7.68
C GLN A 214 2.53 5.54 -7.75
N ASP A 215 2.70 4.24 -7.49
CA ASP A 215 1.55 3.33 -7.40
C ASP A 215 0.66 3.62 -6.19
N ALA A 216 1.25 3.96 -5.05
CA ALA A 216 0.49 4.40 -3.87
C ALA A 216 -0.29 5.69 -4.15
N VAL A 217 0.29 6.64 -4.89
CA VAL A 217 -0.43 7.85 -5.36
C VAL A 217 -1.62 7.47 -6.24
N ARG A 218 -1.43 6.57 -7.21
CA ARG A 218 -2.50 6.09 -8.10
C ARG A 218 -3.65 5.46 -7.31
N GLN A 219 -3.33 4.59 -6.34
CA GLN A 219 -4.33 3.95 -5.48
C GLN A 219 -5.07 4.95 -4.59
N THR A 220 -4.36 5.95 -4.04
CA THR A 220 -4.99 7.01 -3.25
C THR A 220 -5.95 7.85 -4.09
N ILE A 221 -5.60 8.15 -5.34
CA ILE A 221 -6.48 8.85 -6.28
C ILE A 221 -7.73 8.00 -6.57
N ASP A 222 -7.60 6.69 -6.76
CA ASP A 222 -8.76 5.80 -6.98
C ASP A 222 -9.73 5.78 -5.78
N ASN A 223 -9.18 5.68 -4.57
CA ASN A 223 -9.97 5.79 -3.33
C ASN A 223 -10.66 7.15 -3.20
N LEU A 224 -9.95 8.22 -3.53
CA LEU A 224 -10.49 9.58 -3.52
C LEU A 224 -11.63 9.74 -4.53
N TYR A 225 -11.47 9.19 -5.72
CA TYR A 225 -12.51 9.18 -6.75
C TYR A 225 -13.79 8.53 -6.25
N SER A 226 -13.67 7.35 -5.65
CA SER A 226 -14.82 6.65 -5.10
C SER A 226 -15.51 7.48 -4.02
N GLY A 227 -14.77 8.00 -3.03
CA GLY A 227 -15.32 8.82 -1.95
C GLY A 227 -15.94 10.13 -2.44
N TYR A 228 -15.36 10.75 -3.46
CA TYR A 228 -15.90 11.98 -4.05
C TYR A 228 -17.22 11.74 -4.82
N VAL A 229 -17.30 10.65 -5.58
CA VAL A 229 -18.54 10.24 -6.28
C VAL A 229 -19.63 9.88 -5.28
N ASP A 230 -19.28 9.21 -4.17
CA ASP A 230 -20.22 8.89 -3.09
C ASP A 230 -20.81 10.16 -2.44
N LEU A 231 -19.97 11.17 -2.26
CA LEU A 231 -20.40 12.46 -1.73
C LEU A 231 -21.37 13.18 -2.70
N LEU A 232 -21.09 13.16 -3.99
CA LEU A 232 -21.99 13.69 -5.02
C LEU A 232 -23.33 12.93 -5.06
N GLN A 233 -23.28 11.60 -4.96
CA GLN A 233 -24.46 10.74 -4.91
C GLN A 233 -25.35 11.09 -3.70
N ALA A 234 -24.75 11.16 -2.51
CA ALA A 234 -25.47 11.47 -1.27
C ALA A 234 -26.12 12.85 -1.33
N ARG A 235 -25.42 13.87 -1.84
CA ARG A 235 -26.00 15.20 -2.05
C ARG A 235 -27.20 15.17 -3.00
N ARG A 236 -27.08 14.45 -4.11
CA ARG A 236 -28.16 14.32 -5.09
C ARG A 236 -29.39 13.58 -4.51
N ALA A 237 -29.13 12.54 -3.70
CA ALA A 237 -30.20 11.80 -3.00
C ALA A 237 -30.99 12.67 -2.02
N ILE A 238 -30.34 13.60 -1.32
CA ILE A 238 -31.01 14.59 -0.47
C ILE A 238 -31.92 15.49 -1.29
N ALA A 239 -31.44 15.98 -2.44
CA ALA A 239 -32.23 16.82 -3.32
C ALA A 239 -33.49 16.09 -3.83
N PHE A 240 -33.35 14.83 -4.22
CA PHE A 240 -34.48 13.97 -4.59
C PHE A 240 -35.46 13.75 -3.42
N SER A 241 -34.94 13.47 -2.21
CA SER A 241 -35.78 13.25 -1.03
C SER A 241 -36.60 14.49 -0.68
N LYS A 242 -35.99 15.68 -0.75
CA LYS A 242 -36.69 16.96 -0.51
C LYS A 242 -37.78 17.21 -1.56
N ALA A 243 -37.47 17.04 -2.84
CA ALA A 243 -38.45 17.19 -3.92
C ALA A 243 -39.62 16.20 -3.79
N SER A 244 -39.34 14.95 -3.42
CA SER A 244 -40.36 13.93 -3.14
C SER A 244 -41.25 14.31 -1.97
N LEU A 245 -40.66 14.79 -0.87
CA LEU A 245 -41.42 15.24 0.32
C LEU A 245 -42.31 16.44 0.00
N ASP A 246 -41.82 17.41 -0.77
CA ASP A 246 -42.59 18.57 -1.21
C ASP A 246 -43.79 18.14 -2.08
N GLY A 247 -43.58 17.19 -2.97
CA GLY A 247 -44.66 16.60 -3.78
C GLY A 247 -45.73 15.92 -2.94
N LEU A 248 -45.31 15.11 -1.96
CA LEU A 248 -46.24 14.46 -1.03
C LEU A 248 -47.01 15.44 -0.14
N ASN A 249 -46.38 16.54 0.26
CA ASN A 249 -47.05 17.61 1.05
C ASN A 249 -48.14 18.27 0.19
N ARG A 250 -47.87 18.57 -1.10
CA ARG A 250 -48.90 19.09 -2.02
C ARG A 250 -50.05 18.11 -2.21
N ALA A 251 -49.73 16.84 -2.46
CA ALA A 251 -50.73 15.78 -2.63
C ALA A 251 -51.58 15.59 -1.39
N LEU A 252 -50.98 15.65 -0.18
CA LEU A 252 -51.69 15.57 1.08
C LEU A 252 -52.67 16.72 1.26
N GLY A 253 -52.25 17.96 1.00
CA GLY A 253 -53.14 19.13 1.09
C GLY A 253 -54.35 19.03 0.17
N ALA A 254 -54.13 18.61 -1.11
CA ALA A 254 -55.23 18.38 -2.06
C ALA A 254 -56.21 17.30 -1.56
N MET A 255 -55.67 16.19 -1.00
CA MET A 255 -56.51 15.09 -0.51
C MET A 255 -57.31 15.44 0.76
N GLU A 256 -56.76 16.27 1.65
CA GLU A 256 -57.44 16.76 2.87
C GLU A 256 -58.61 17.70 2.47
N ASP A 257 -58.42 18.57 1.46
CA ASP A 257 -59.52 19.40 0.93
C ASP A 257 -60.63 18.56 0.32
N LEU A 258 -60.34 17.51 -0.45
CA LEU A 258 -61.31 16.62 -1.01
C LEU A 258 -62.02 15.74 0.03
N LEU A 259 -61.36 15.38 1.11
CA LEU A 259 -61.96 14.71 2.26
C LEU A 259 -63.00 15.63 2.94
N GLN A 260 -62.65 16.90 3.15
CA GLN A 260 -63.57 17.89 3.72
C GLN A 260 -64.81 18.09 2.88
N ARG A 261 -64.66 18.01 1.53
CA ARG A 261 -65.80 18.08 0.59
C ARG A 261 -66.57 16.76 0.47
N GLY A 262 -66.16 15.71 1.19
CA GLY A 262 -66.82 14.40 1.14
C GLY A 262 -66.57 13.57 -0.13
N ILE A 263 -65.62 13.98 -0.97
CA ILE A 263 -65.35 13.33 -2.27
C ILE A 263 -64.40 12.12 -2.10
N LYS A 264 -63.48 12.16 -1.11
CA LYS A 264 -62.50 11.08 -0.87
C LYS A 264 -62.62 10.51 0.53
N LYS A 265 -62.08 9.29 0.75
CA LYS A 265 -62.16 8.57 2.02
C LYS A 265 -60.98 8.92 2.96
N LYS A 266 -61.25 8.83 4.25
CA LYS A 266 -60.20 9.02 5.29
C LYS A 266 -59.01 8.06 5.11
N THR A 267 -59.28 6.85 4.58
CA THR A 267 -58.22 5.85 4.26
C THR A 267 -57.21 6.34 3.24
N ASP A 268 -57.66 7.14 2.26
CA ASP A 268 -56.82 7.62 1.17
C ASP A 268 -55.84 8.70 1.69
N VAL A 269 -56.35 9.61 2.53
CA VAL A 269 -55.52 10.60 3.24
C VAL A 269 -54.53 9.90 4.14
N GLN A 270 -54.95 8.83 4.85
CA GLN A 270 -54.05 8.09 5.73
C GLN A 270 -52.90 7.42 4.98
N ARG A 271 -53.13 6.91 3.78
CA ARG A 271 -52.09 6.33 2.92
C ARG A 271 -51.03 7.35 2.54
N ILE A 272 -51.45 8.54 2.10
CA ILE A 272 -50.48 9.63 1.79
C ILE A 272 -49.69 10.06 3.02
N LYS A 273 -50.36 10.15 4.23
CA LYS A 273 -49.68 10.46 5.47
C LYS A 273 -48.60 9.43 5.84
N ILE A 274 -48.84 8.14 5.60
CA ILE A 274 -47.86 7.08 5.83
C ILE A 274 -46.68 7.24 4.86
N GLN A 275 -46.97 7.49 3.58
CA GLN A 275 -45.90 7.70 2.57
C GLN A 275 -45.05 8.94 2.87
N ARG A 276 -45.68 10.04 3.29
CA ARG A 276 -44.95 11.24 3.71
C ARG A 276 -44.01 10.95 4.88
N LYS A 277 -44.43 10.22 5.89
CA LYS A 277 -43.57 9.84 7.02
C LYS A 277 -42.40 8.94 6.59
N ARG A 278 -42.63 8.01 5.66
CA ARG A 278 -41.56 7.19 5.10
C ARG A 278 -40.55 8.06 4.34
N SER A 279 -41.04 9.04 3.58
CA SER A 279 -40.17 10.00 2.85
C SER A 279 -39.37 10.89 3.81
N GLU A 280 -39.95 11.32 4.93
CA GLU A 280 -39.23 12.05 6.01
C GLU A 280 -38.10 11.20 6.59
N GLN A 281 -38.39 9.93 6.93
CA GLN A 281 -37.35 9.01 7.43
C GLN A 281 -36.22 8.83 6.39
N GLN A 282 -36.58 8.65 5.13
CA GLN A 282 -35.57 8.49 4.05
C GLN A 282 -34.70 9.74 3.88
N LEU A 283 -35.29 10.94 4.03
CA LEU A 283 -34.50 12.18 4.01
C LEU A 283 -33.48 12.20 5.14
N MET A 284 -33.87 11.84 6.37
CA MET A 284 -32.95 11.77 7.50
C MET A 284 -31.81 10.77 7.27
N GLU A 285 -32.11 9.59 6.69
CA GLU A 285 -31.10 8.58 6.34
C GLU A 285 -30.12 9.10 5.29
N ASN A 286 -30.61 9.81 4.28
CA ASN A 286 -29.77 10.40 3.24
C ASN A 286 -28.91 11.57 3.78
N GLU A 287 -29.42 12.36 4.71
CA GLU A 287 -28.65 13.40 5.40
C GLU A 287 -27.53 12.79 6.24
N GLN A 288 -27.81 11.70 6.97
CA GLN A 288 -26.75 10.97 7.67
C GLN A 288 -25.71 10.35 6.73
N ALA A 289 -26.14 9.80 5.60
CA ALA A 289 -25.23 9.26 4.59
C ALA A 289 -24.32 10.36 4.02
N TYR A 290 -24.85 11.56 3.80
CA TYR A 290 -24.07 12.70 3.35
C TYR A 290 -22.99 13.13 4.36
N VAL A 291 -23.36 13.23 5.64
CA VAL A 291 -22.40 13.53 6.71
C VAL A 291 -21.30 12.46 6.79
N LYS A 292 -21.67 11.17 6.71
CA LYS A 292 -20.69 10.07 6.68
C LYS A 292 -19.74 10.18 5.47
N ALA A 293 -20.26 10.52 4.29
CA ALA A 293 -19.44 10.71 3.09
C ALA A 293 -18.48 11.90 3.24
N LYS A 294 -18.91 13.01 3.85
CA LYS A 294 -18.04 14.15 4.19
C LYS A 294 -16.88 13.73 5.09
N HIS A 295 -17.15 13.00 6.16
CA HIS A 295 -16.11 12.52 7.09
C HIS A 295 -15.15 11.52 6.41
N ALA A 296 -15.65 10.62 5.58
CA ALA A 296 -14.82 9.70 4.83
C ALA A 296 -13.86 10.44 3.89
N LEU A 297 -14.37 11.43 3.15
CA LEU A 297 -13.55 12.27 2.27
C LEU A 297 -12.56 13.14 3.08
N ALA A 298 -12.98 13.71 4.21
CA ALA A 298 -12.14 14.50 5.10
C ALA A 298 -10.91 13.70 5.57
N THR A 299 -11.08 12.43 5.89
CA THR A 299 -9.98 11.54 6.28
C THR A 299 -8.96 11.38 5.16
N LEU A 300 -9.40 11.19 3.91
CA LEU A 300 -8.51 11.09 2.75
C LEU A 300 -7.76 12.38 2.47
N LEU A 301 -8.39 13.53 2.77
CA LEU A 301 -7.84 14.87 2.55
C LEU A 301 -7.07 15.44 3.75
N ASN A 302 -6.93 14.65 4.83
CA ASN A 302 -6.33 15.10 6.09
C ASN A 302 -6.99 16.38 6.64
N ILE A 303 -8.32 16.46 6.52
CA ILE A 303 -9.11 17.56 7.08
C ILE A 303 -9.53 17.15 8.50
N PRO A 304 -9.35 18.02 9.51
CA PRO A 304 -9.83 17.75 10.86
C PRO A 304 -11.34 17.48 10.90
N SER A 305 -11.78 16.58 11.79
CA SER A 305 -13.17 16.11 11.84
C SER A 305 -14.17 17.22 12.19
N ASP A 306 -13.76 18.26 12.91
CA ASP A 306 -14.54 19.48 13.21
C ASP A 306 -14.82 20.33 11.96
N GLN A 307 -13.97 20.22 10.93
CA GLN A 307 -14.12 20.92 9.65
C GLN A 307 -14.74 20.03 8.56
N ALA A 308 -14.93 18.74 8.81
CA ALA A 308 -15.45 17.81 7.82
C ALA A 308 -16.85 18.18 7.31
N GLU A 309 -17.70 18.73 8.17
CA GLU A 309 -19.05 19.15 7.80
C GLU A 309 -19.09 20.35 6.87
N SER A 310 -18.03 21.17 6.84
CA SER A 310 -17.93 22.33 5.94
C SER A 310 -17.60 21.95 4.50
N ILE A 311 -17.25 20.69 4.24
CA ILE A 311 -16.91 20.22 2.88
C ILE A 311 -18.18 20.19 2.03
N GLU A 312 -18.21 21.05 0.99
CA GLU A 312 -19.25 21.02 -0.02
C GLU A 312 -18.64 20.63 -1.37
N PRO A 313 -19.09 19.53 -2.02
CA PRO A 313 -18.55 19.12 -3.31
C PRO A 313 -19.10 19.98 -4.45
N ARG A 314 -18.24 20.29 -5.42
CA ARG A 314 -18.62 20.92 -6.66
C ARG A 314 -18.36 20.00 -7.85
N GLY A 315 -19.42 19.47 -8.44
CA GLY A 315 -19.31 18.56 -9.58
C GLY A 315 -20.67 17.98 -9.97
N THR A 316 -20.69 17.32 -11.11
CA THR A 316 -21.89 16.68 -11.64
C THR A 316 -21.67 15.19 -11.86
N LEU A 317 -22.74 14.41 -11.71
CA LEU A 317 -22.78 12.99 -12.09
C LEU A 317 -23.12 12.80 -13.57
N LYS A 318 -23.52 13.87 -14.28
CA LYS A 318 -23.87 13.81 -15.70
C LYS A 318 -22.64 13.39 -16.53
N TYR A 319 -22.88 12.54 -17.48
CA TYR A 319 -21.86 12.05 -18.40
C TYR A 319 -21.50 13.12 -19.46
N PRO A 320 -20.23 13.45 -19.64
CA PRO A 320 -19.81 14.48 -20.60
C PRO A 320 -19.80 14.03 -22.07
N GLY A 321 -20.18 12.79 -22.39
CA GLY A 321 -20.29 12.30 -23.76
C GLY A 321 -18.97 11.94 -24.46
N VAL A 322 -17.86 11.88 -23.74
CA VAL A 322 -16.52 11.63 -24.30
C VAL A 322 -16.28 10.14 -24.49
N ASN A 323 -15.79 9.74 -25.66
CA ASN A 323 -15.39 8.34 -25.89
C ASN A 323 -13.94 8.10 -25.46
N PRO A 324 -13.66 6.94 -24.81
CA PRO A 324 -12.28 6.56 -24.52
C PRO A 324 -11.53 6.18 -25.82
N PRO A 325 -10.19 6.17 -25.79
CA PRO A 325 -9.38 5.63 -26.88
C PRO A 325 -9.72 4.16 -27.18
N PRO A 326 -9.34 3.63 -28.35
CA PRO A 326 -9.52 2.21 -28.66
C PRO A 326 -8.83 1.29 -27.64
N LEU A 327 -9.45 0.14 -27.35
CA LEU A 327 -8.92 -0.82 -26.37
C LEU A 327 -7.44 -1.19 -26.58
N PRO A 328 -6.95 -1.48 -27.81
CA PRO A 328 -5.53 -1.80 -28.03
C PRO A 328 -4.57 -0.67 -27.61
N GLU A 329 -4.96 0.58 -27.81
CA GLU A 329 -4.20 1.75 -27.41
C GLU A 329 -4.14 1.86 -25.87
N MET A 330 -5.27 1.71 -25.19
CA MET A 330 -5.33 1.70 -23.74
C MET A 330 -4.49 0.59 -23.11
N LEU A 331 -4.46 -0.61 -23.71
CA LEU A 331 -3.61 -1.71 -23.26
C LEU A 331 -2.13 -1.37 -23.40
N SER A 332 -1.73 -0.73 -24.49
CA SER A 332 -0.33 -0.31 -24.69
C SER A 332 0.09 0.78 -23.69
N ILE A 333 -0.80 1.75 -23.42
CA ILE A 333 -0.58 2.80 -22.41
C ILE A 333 -0.45 2.15 -21.03
N ALA A 334 -1.35 1.25 -20.65
CA ALA A 334 -1.33 0.60 -19.34
C ALA A 334 -0.02 -0.16 -19.10
N LEU A 335 0.43 -0.95 -20.05
CA LEU A 335 1.68 -1.69 -19.94
C LEU A 335 2.92 -0.80 -19.87
N SER A 336 2.87 0.43 -20.41
CA SER A 336 4.01 1.36 -20.40
C SER A 336 3.99 2.35 -19.24
N SER A 337 2.83 2.77 -18.75
CA SER A 337 2.68 3.87 -17.80
C SER A 337 2.19 3.47 -16.42
N ARG A 338 1.63 2.27 -16.23
CA ARG A 338 1.20 1.83 -14.89
C ARG A 338 2.39 1.71 -13.94
N PRO A 339 2.36 2.40 -12.80
CA PRO A 339 3.49 2.42 -11.86
C PRO A 339 3.79 1.05 -11.24
N ASP A 340 2.79 0.19 -11.02
CA ASP A 340 2.97 -1.18 -10.54
C ASP A 340 3.77 -2.04 -11.53
N VAL A 341 3.44 -1.99 -12.82
CA VAL A 341 4.18 -2.68 -13.89
C VAL A 341 5.63 -2.16 -13.96
N ILE A 342 5.81 -0.84 -13.90
CA ILE A 342 7.13 -0.20 -13.88
C ILE A 342 7.93 -0.65 -12.66
N ALA A 343 7.32 -0.72 -11.48
CA ALA A 343 7.97 -1.16 -10.25
C ALA A 343 8.51 -2.59 -10.39
N TYR A 344 7.74 -3.52 -10.98
CA TYR A 344 8.19 -4.89 -11.22
C TYR A 344 9.29 -5.00 -12.28
N ARG A 345 9.26 -4.20 -13.33
CA ARG A 345 10.36 -4.14 -14.32
C ARG A 345 11.65 -3.65 -13.68
N LEU A 346 11.59 -2.59 -12.88
CA LEU A 346 12.73 -2.11 -12.11
C LEU A 346 13.18 -3.11 -11.05
N GLY A 347 12.22 -3.85 -10.44
CA GLY A 347 12.48 -4.95 -9.52
C GLY A 347 13.29 -6.08 -10.17
N LEU A 348 12.99 -6.44 -11.42
CA LEU A 348 13.76 -7.40 -12.19
C LEU A 348 15.20 -6.93 -12.43
N ASP A 349 15.39 -5.65 -12.74
CA ASP A 349 16.74 -5.07 -12.91
C ASP A 349 17.52 -5.02 -11.60
N ARG A 350 16.84 -4.79 -10.47
CA ARG A 350 17.41 -4.91 -9.13
C ARG A 350 17.83 -6.36 -8.86
N ALA A 351 16.95 -7.34 -9.08
CA ALA A 351 17.25 -8.76 -8.87
C ALA A 351 18.47 -9.22 -9.66
N LYS A 352 18.60 -8.78 -10.94
CA LYS A 352 19.80 -9.04 -11.76
C LYS A 352 21.07 -8.40 -11.15
N SER A 353 20.94 -7.26 -10.48
CA SER A 353 22.07 -6.60 -9.81
C SER A 353 22.45 -7.30 -8.52
N ASP A 354 21.46 -7.85 -7.80
CA ASP A 354 21.69 -8.66 -6.60
C ASP A 354 22.45 -9.93 -6.94
N VAL A 355 22.21 -10.56 -8.10
CA VAL A 355 23.05 -11.66 -8.60
C VAL A 355 24.50 -11.23 -8.74
N LYS A 356 24.78 -10.05 -9.32
CA LYS A 356 26.16 -9.51 -9.44
C LYS A 356 26.78 -9.26 -8.08
N LEU A 357 26.00 -8.74 -7.13
CA LEU A 357 26.45 -8.55 -5.76
C LEU A 357 26.83 -9.89 -5.11
N GLN A 358 26.00 -10.94 -5.25
CA GLN A 358 26.31 -12.24 -4.69
C GLN A 358 27.54 -12.88 -5.35
N TYR A 359 27.81 -12.64 -6.61
CA TYR A 359 29.06 -13.04 -7.24
C TYR A 359 30.28 -12.27 -6.69
N ALA A 360 30.15 -10.97 -6.44
CA ALA A 360 31.21 -10.18 -5.82
C ALA A 360 31.51 -10.65 -4.38
N ASN A 361 30.48 -11.05 -3.64
CA ASN A 361 30.59 -11.60 -2.28
C ASN A 361 31.26 -13.00 -2.22
N ARG A 362 31.52 -13.63 -3.39
CA ARG A 362 32.27 -14.90 -3.44
C ARG A 362 33.66 -14.77 -2.85
N PHE A 363 34.29 -13.63 -3.03
CA PHE A 363 35.62 -13.34 -2.49
C PHE A 363 35.47 -12.46 -1.27
N GLN A 364 36.05 -12.84 -0.15
CA GLN A 364 36.10 -12.01 1.05
C GLN A 364 37.08 -10.85 0.84
N ASP A 365 37.04 -9.86 1.73
CA ASP A 365 37.98 -8.74 1.66
C ASP A 365 39.39 -9.22 2.03
N VAL A 366 40.37 -8.64 1.34
CA VAL A 366 41.78 -8.83 1.66
C VAL A 366 42.16 -7.80 2.70
N TYR A 367 42.79 -8.23 3.78
CA TYR A 367 43.20 -7.32 4.85
C TYR A 367 44.67 -6.97 4.72
N VAL A 368 44.98 -5.70 4.70
CA VAL A 368 46.34 -5.19 4.89
C VAL A 368 46.48 -4.88 6.37
N LEU A 369 47.52 -5.49 6.97
CA LEU A 369 47.82 -5.37 8.38
C LEU A 369 49.10 -4.51 8.52
N TYR A 370 49.02 -3.44 9.27
CA TYR A 370 50.15 -2.62 9.65
C TYR A 370 50.24 -2.61 11.16
N GLN A 371 51.39 -3.07 11.66
CA GLN A 371 51.72 -3.15 13.08
C GLN A 371 52.80 -2.11 13.36
N PRO A 372 52.42 -0.86 13.69
CA PRO A 372 53.37 0.23 13.88
C PRO A 372 54.25 0.05 15.09
N TYR A 373 53.81 -0.76 16.05
CA TYR A 373 54.51 -0.88 17.32
C TYR A 373 54.33 -2.28 17.90
N THR A 374 55.45 -2.95 18.13
CA THR A 374 55.56 -4.17 18.93
C THR A 374 56.69 -3.94 19.94
N LEU A 375 56.37 -4.04 21.20
CA LEU A 375 57.35 -4.02 22.29
C LEU A 375 57.49 -5.43 22.85
N GLN A 376 58.71 -5.97 22.82
CA GLN A 376 59.04 -7.20 23.55
C GLN A 376 59.71 -6.81 24.86
N ASP A 377 59.05 -7.04 26.00
CA ASP A 377 59.60 -6.73 27.28
C ASP A 377 60.59 -7.85 27.74
N ASN A 378 61.87 -7.57 27.58
CA ASN A 378 62.98 -8.44 27.96
C ASN A 378 63.50 -8.15 29.38
N THR A 379 62.89 -7.22 30.10
CA THR A 379 63.29 -6.81 31.45
C THR A 379 63.44 -8.03 32.40
N PRO A 380 62.55 -9.07 32.33
CA PRO A 380 62.71 -10.26 33.17
C PRO A 380 64.01 -11.01 32.95
N PHE A 381 64.66 -10.84 31.80
CA PHE A 381 65.94 -11.47 31.46
C PHE A 381 67.17 -10.55 31.62
N GLY A 382 66.96 -9.32 32.09
CA GLY A 382 68.02 -8.32 32.18
C GLY A 382 68.53 -7.80 30.82
N LEU A 383 67.73 -7.99 29.78
CA LEU A 383 68.06 -7.58 28.41
C LEU A 383 67.27 -6.31 28.01
N LYS A 384 67.79 -5.58 27.02
CA LYS A 384 67.07 -4.44 26.45
C LYS A 384 65.81 -4.89 25.73
N SER A 385 64.69 -4.17 25.94
CA SER A 385 63.43 -4.40 25.27
C SER A 385 63.43 -3.76 23.88
N PRO A 386 63.39 -4.52 22.79
CA PRO A 386 63.37 -3.98 21.45
C PRO A 386 61.96 -3.54 21.05
N THR A 387 61.90 -2.52 20.21
CA THR A 387 60.67 -2.13 19.49
C THR A 387 60.80 -2.51 18.00
N SER A 388 59.72 -2.97 17.41
CA SER A 388 59.70 -3.36 16.00
C SER A 388 58.39 -2.98 15.32
N TRP A 389 58.35 -3.04 14.02
CA TRP A 389 57.13 -2.89 13.21
C TRP A 389 57.00 -4.07 12.26
N ALA A 390 55.72 -4.32 11.80
CA ALA A 390 55.49 -5.34 10.82
C ALA A 390 54.43 -4.89 9.80
N LEU A 391 54.49 -5.45 8.61
CA LEU A 391 53.50 -5.33 7.56
C LEU A 391 53.08 -6.72 7.10
N GLY A 392 51.79 -6.95 7.03
CA GLY A 392 51.23 -8.24 6.64
C GLY A 392 50.05 -8.10 5.72
N VAL A 393 49.66 -9.20 5.06
CA VAL A 393 48.46 -9.30 4.25
C VAL A 393 47.75 -10.60 4.59
N THR A 394 46.46 -10.51 4.90
CA THR A 394 45.60 -11.69 5.11
C THR A 394 44.66 -11.84 3.92
N ILE A 395 44.75 -12.97 3.23
CA ILE A 395 43.95 -13.30 2.04
C ILE A 395 43.08 -14.49 2.36
N PRO A 396 41.77 -14.32 2.60
CA PRO A 396 40.84 -15.43 2.76
C PRO A 396 40.68 -16.19 1.43
N LEU A 397 40.93 -17.49 1.45
CA LEU A 397 40.81 -18.34 0.28
C LEU A 397 39.43 -19.02 0.25
N PRO A 398 38.56 -18.75 -0.73
CA PRO A 398 37.24 -19.35 -0.81
C PRO A 398 37.33 -20.79 -1.36
N ILE A 399 37.84 -21.73 -0.56
CA ILE A 399 38.01 -23.13 -0.95
C ILE A 399 36.66 -23.87 -0.87
N TYR A 400 35.99 -23.81 0.27
CA TYR A 400 34.74 -24.51 0.53
C TYR A 400 33.52 -23.61 0.33
N ASN A 401 33.48 -22.47 0.99
CA ASN A 401 32.39 -21.50 0.88
C ASN A 401 32.73 -20.46 -0.19
N ARG A 402 32.06 -20.59 -1.33
CA ARG A 402 32.16 -19.68 -2.49
C ARG A 402 30.88 -18.88 -2.68
N ASN A 403 30.09 -18.68 -1.63
CA ASN A 403 28.80 -18.01 -1.67
C ASN A 403 27.78 -18.68 -2.62
N GLN A 404 27.97 -19.98 -2.94
CA GLN A 404 27.21 -20.68 -3.96
C GLN A 404 25.70 -20.73 -3.64
N GLY A 405 25.33 -20.87 -2.37
CA GLY A 405 23.94 -20.89 -1.93
C GLY A 405 23.23 -19.55 -2.19
N ASN A 406 23.87 -18.41 -1.81
CA ASN A 406 23.30 -17.09 -2.06
C ASN A 406 23.27 -16.73 -3.54
N ILE A 407 24.27 -17.17 -4.32
CA ILE A 407 24.27 -17.01 -5.78
C ILE A 407 23.08 -17.76 -6.39
N GLN A 408 22.85 -19.01 -5.99
CA GLN A 408 21.72 -19.82 -6.46
C GLN A 408 20.40 -19.17 -6.06
N ARG A 409 20.26 -18.74 -4.81
CA ARG A 409 19.07 -18.02 -4.32
C ARG A 409 18.80 -16.76 -5.14
N ALA A 410 19.82 -15.94 -5.39
CA ALA A 410 19.66 -14.71 -6.18
C ALA A 410 19.23 -15.01 -7.62
N LYS A 411 19.76 -16.08 -8.24
CA LYS A 411 19.31 -16.53 -9.57
C LYS A 411 17.86 -16.97 -9.58
N LEU A 412 17.43 -17.73 -8.58
CA LEU A 412 16.04 -18.16 -8.43
C LEU A 412 15.12 -16.96 -8.22
N ASN A 413 15.57 -15.95 -7.45
CA ASN A 413 14.83 -14.70 -7.26
C ASN A 413 14.62 -13.93 -8.57
N VAL A 414 15.58 -13.96 -9.50
CA VAL A 414 15.39 -13.38 -10.85
C VAL A 414 14.25 -14.10 -11.57
N GLY A 415 14.22 -15.44 -11.57
CA GLY A 415 13.16 -16.23 -12.19
C GLY A 415 11.80 -15.97 -11.53
N GLN A 416 11.76 -15.90 -10.21
CA GLN A 416 10.55 -15.56 -9.45
C GLN A 416 10.03 -14.17 -9.85
N THR A 417 10.87 -13.14 -9.80
CA THR A 417 10.49 -11.75 -10.16
C THR A 417 10.04 -11.66 -11.62
N GLN A 418 10.63 -12.44 -12.52
CA GLN A 418 10.20 -12.48 -13.91
C GLN A 418 8.80 -13.08 -14.06
N THR A 419 8.48 -14.12 -13.30
CA THR A 419 7.14 -14.73 -13.27
C THR A 419 6.10 -13.76 -12.67
N GLU A 420 6.47 -13.06 -11.60
CA GLU A 420 5.64 -12.05 -10.97
C GLU A 420 5.37 -10.87 -11.92
N LEU A 421 6.37 -10.39 -12.64
CA LEU A 421 6.18 -9.36 -13.69
C LEU A 421 5.17 -9.82 -14.74
N ALA A 422 5.32 -11.04 -15.25
CA ALA A 422 4.38 -11.58 -16.23
C ALA A 422 2.95 -11.71 -15.67
N SER A 423 2.81 -12.01 -14.38
CA SER A 423 1.51 -12.03 -13.69
C SER A 423 0.89 -10.64 -13.60
N VAL A 424 1.67 -9.63 -13.20
CA VAL A 424 1.20 -8.24 -13.09
C VAL A 424 0.85 -7.67 -14.46
N GLU A 425 1.62 -7.96 -15.50
CA GLU A 425 1.30 -7.54 -16.88
C GLU A 425 -0.02 -8.15 -17.36
N ARG A 426 -0.29 -9.45 -17.07
CA ARG A 426 -1.60 -10.08 -17.37
C ARG A 426 -2.72 -9.44 -16.58
N GLN A 427 -2.50 -9.20 -15.28
CA GLN A 427 -3.50 -8.55 -14.44
C GLN A 427 -3.83 -7.16 -14.97
N ALA A 428 -2.83 -6.37 -15.37
CA ALA A 428 -3.03 -5.06 -15.96
C ALA A 428 -3.87 -5.11 -17.24
N ILE A 429 -3.63 -6.10 -18.11
CA ILE A 429 -4.44 -6.34 -19.32
C ILE A 429 -5.89 -6.65 -18.94
N THR A 430 -6.08 -7.56 -17.98
CA THR A 430 -7.42 -7.97 -17.52
C THR A 430 -8.17 -6.80 -16.88
N ASP A 431 -7.50 -6.02 -16.03
CA ASP A 431 -8.09 -4.85 -15.36
C ASP A 431 -8.61 -3.83 -16.40
N VAL A 432 -7.81 -3.53 -17.42
CA VAL A 432 -8.22 -2.60 -18.48
C VAL A 432 -9.39 -3.15 -19.29
N GLN A 433 -9.39 -4.43 -19.62
CA GLN A 433 -10.49 -5.07 -20.37
C GLN A 433 -11.79 -5.04 -19.57
N LEU A 434 -11.74 -5.39 -18.28
CA LEU A 434 -12.90 -5.37 -17.39
C LEU A 434 -13.41 -3.94 -17.17
N ALA A 435 -12.52 -2.99 -16.92
CA ALA A 435 -12.91 -1.59 -16.73
C ALA A 435 -13.52 -0.99 -18.01
N TYR A 436 -13.00 -1.34 -19.18
CA TYR A 436 -13.58 -0.92 -20.45
C TYR A 436 -14.97 -1.52 -20.68
N GLN A 437 -15.16 -2.80 -20.39
CA GLN A 437 -16.45 -3.47 -20.48
C GLN A 437 -17.46 -2.87 -19.49
N GLU A 438 -17.03 -2.61 -18.25
CA GLU A 438 -17.87 -1.95 -17.24
C GLU A 438 -18.29 -0.55 -17.68
N TYR A 439 -17.34 0.23 -18.20
CA TYR A 439 -17.62 1.55 -18.75
C TYR A 439 -18.65 1.50 -19.90
N THR A 440 -18.46 0.62 -20.88
CA THR A 440 -19.37 0.52 -22.03
C THR A 440 -20.76 0.08 -21.61
N THR A 441 -20.85 -0.86 -20.67
CA THR A 441 -22.13 -1.35 -20.13
C THR A 441 -22.84 -0.28 -19.31
N ALA A 442 -22.13 0.41 -18.43
CA ALA A 442 -22.68 1.49 -17.61
C ALA A 442 -23.17 2.66 -18.49
N ARG A 443 -22.41 2.99 -19.53
CA ARG A 443 -22.81 4.01 -20.51
C ARG A 443 -24.09 3.62 -21.23
N ALA A 444 -24.15 2.43 -21.80
CA ALA A 444 -25.35 1.96 -22.49
C ALA A 444 -26.58 1.93 -21.57
N SER A 445 -26.39 1.57 -20.29
CA SER A 445 -27.45 1.62 -19.28
C SER A 445 -27.98 3.05 -19.08
N VAL A 446 -27.10 4.02 -18.88
CA VAL A 446 -27.50 5.43 -18.71
C VAL A 446 -28.21 5.96 -19.97
N GLU A 447 -27.66 5.70 -21.17
CA GLU A 447 -28.26 6.12 -22.44
C GLU A 447 -29.66 5.53 -22.62
N ARG A 448 -29.87 4.27 -22.28
CA ARG A 448 -31.18 3.61 -22.36
C ARG A 448 -32.19 4.21 -21.38
N ILE A 449 -31.78 4.42 -20.13
CA ILE A 449 -32.67 5.00 -19.11
C ILE A 449 -33.07 6.43 -19.49
N VAL A 450 -32.12 7.24 -19.94
CA VAL A 450 -32.38 8.66 -20.31
C VAL A 450 -33.25 8.78 -21.56
N ASN A 451 -33.02 7.93 -22.57
CA ASN A 451 -33.68 8.07 -23.87
C ASN A 451 -35.00 7.30 -24.00
N GLU A 452 -35.16 6.20 -23.26
CA GLU A 452 -36.32 5.32 -23.37
C GLU A 452 -37.19 5.31 -22.11
N ILE A 453 -36.61 4.93 -20.95
CA ILE A 453 -37.39 4.63 -19.74
C ILE A 453 -37.90 5.92 -19.05
N LEU A 454 -37.03 6.92 -18.87
CA LEU A 454 -37.37 8.13 -18.14
C LEU A 454 -38.44 8.99 -18.85
N PRO A 455 -38.43 9.17 -20.17
CA PRO A 455 -39.51 9.86 -20.88
C PRO A 455 -40.86 9.21 -20.70
N ASP A 456 -40.94 7.86 -20.82
CA ASP A 456 -42.19 7.12 -20.68
C ASP A 456 -42.75 7.20 -19.27
N SER A 457 -41.89 7.01 -18.24
CA SER A 457 -42.30 7.12 -16.85
C SER A 457 -42.66 8.57 -16.45
N THR A 458 -42.04 9.57 -17.04
CA THR A 458 -42.41 10.98 -16.86
C THR A 458 -43.76 11.29 -17.50
N ALA A 459 -44.04 10.75 -18.68
CA ALA A 459 -45.32 10.90 -19.35
C ALA A 459 -46.45 10.23 -18.55
N LEU A 460 -46.23 9.02 -18.06
CA LEU A 460 -47.17 8.30 -17.19
C LEU A 460 -47.48 9.09 -15.91
N LEU A 461 -46.44 9.62 -15.24
CA LEU A 461 -46.66 10.40 -14.02
C LEU A 461 -47.42 11.69 -14.29
N ARG A 462 -47.11 12.43 -15.36
CA ARG A 462 -47.83 13.66 -15.76
C ARG A 462 -49.29 13.40 -16.04
N GLU A 463 -49.61 12.30 -16.71
CA GLU A 463 -50.99 11.89 -16.97
C GLU A 463 -51.70 11.55 -15.67
N ALA A 464 -51.03 10.79 -14.78
CA ALA A 464 -51.58 10.47 -13.48
C ALA A 464 -51.81 11.73 -12.62
N GLU A 465 -50.90 12.70 -12.65
CA GLU A 465 -51.05 13.99 -11.96
C GLU A 465 -52.21 14.82 -12.52
N ARG A 466 -52.41 14.82 -13.86
CA ARG A 466 -53.48 15.53 -14.53
C ARG A 466 -54.88 14.96 -14.18
N LEU A 467 -54.97 13.63 -14.11
CA LEU A 467 -56.23 12.93 -13.79
C LEU A 467 -56.51 12.87 -12.29
N PHE A 468 -55.50 13.06 -11.47
CA PHE A 468 -55.66 13.14 -10.02
C PHE A 468 -56.01 14.57 -9.58
N PRO A 469 -56.95 14.78 -8.67
CA PRO A 469 -57.64 13.80 -7.82
C PRO A 469 -59.05 13.36 -8.28
N GLY A 470 -59.41 13.65 -9.51
CA GLY A 470 -60.79 13.44 -10.00
C GLY A 470 -61.05 12.08 -10.62
N GLU A 471 -60.30 11.68 -11.63
CA GLU A 471 -60.64 10.56 -12.52
C GLU A 471 -59.92 9.25 -12.16
N ILE A 472 -58.78 9.29 -11.48
CA ILE A 472 -58.04 8.08 -11.05
C ILE A 472 -58.06 7.85 -9.55
N ASP A 473 -57.87 6.60 -9.14
CA ASP A 473 -57.76 6.26 -7.73
C ASP A 473 -56.37 6.67 -7.17
N VAL A 474 -56.34 6.92 -5.86
CA VAL A 474 -55.09 7.21 -5.11
C VAL A 474 -54.04 6.14 -5.30
N LEU A 475 -54.44 4.88 -5.44
CA LEU A 475 -53.55 3.74 -5.64
C LEU A 475 -52.83 3.83 -7.00
N ASP A 476 -53.55 4.18 -8.05
CA ASP A 476 -52.98 4.30 -9.41
C ASP A 476 -52.01 5.50 -9.49
N TYR A 477 -52.38 6.61 -8.85
CA TYR A 477 -51.47 7.76 -8.73
C TYR A 477 -50.19 7.40 -7.95
N LEU A 478 -50.34 6.73 -6.81
CA LEU A 478 -49.16 6.32 -6.00
C LEU A 478 -48.30 5.26 -6.72
N ALA A 479 -48.91 4.40 -7.55
CA ALA A 479 -48.18 3.45 -8.38
C ALA A 479 -47.34 4.17 -9.46
N ALA A 480 -47.95 5.07 -10.24
CA ALA A 480 -47.24 5.85 -11.26
C ALA A 480 -46.09 6.68 -10.65
N LEU A 481 -46.32 7.22 -9.46
CA LEU A 481 -45.30 7.96 -8.69
C LEU A 481 -44.15 7.05 -8.21
N SER A 482 -44.51 5.83 -7.73
CA SER A 482 -43.52 4.83 -7.32
C SER A 482 -42.62 4.41 -8.47
N ASP A 483 -43.23 4.12 -9.64
CA ASP A 483 -42.49 3.73 -10.84
C ASP A 483 -41.54 4.84 -11.32
N TYR A 484 -42.03 6.07 -11.32
CA TYR A 484 -41.15 7.22 -11.66
C TYR A 484 -39.97 7.36 -10.69
N ASN A 485 -40.21 7.25 -9.39
CA ASN A 485 -39.18 7.38 -8.38
C ASN A 485 -38.14 6.23 -8.48
N GLU A 486 -38.60 4.99 -8.76
CA GLU A 486 -37.69 3.85 -8.97
C GLU A 486 -36.83 4.04 -10.22
N ASN A 487 -37.40 4.53 -11.32
CA ASN A 487 -36.66 4.85 -12.54
C ASN A 487 -35.66 5.99 -12.33
N ALA A 488 -36.03 7.02 -11.56
CA ALA A 488 -35.14 8.11 -11.20
C ALA A 488 -33.97 7.65 -10.31
N ARG A 489 -34.24 6.73 -9.38
CA ARG A 489 -33.22 6.07 -8.55
C ARG A 489 -32.28 5.24 -9.43
N THR A 490 -32.83 4.41 -10.31
CA THR A 490 -32.05 3.59 -11.23
C THR A 490 -31.16 4.45 -12.13
N LEU A 491 -31.66 5.62 -12.58
CA LEU A 491 -30.83 6.59 -13.30
C LEU A 491 -29.67 7.10 -12.45
N LEU A 492 -29.93 7.53 -11.20
CA LEU A 492 -28.87 8.03 -10.31
C LEU A 492 -27.80 6.95 -10.07
N ASP A 493 -28.21 5.73 -9.75
CA ASP A 493 -27.30 4.62 -9.52
C ASP A 493 -26.50 4.28 -10.79
N SER A 494 -27.14 4.33 -11.97
CA SER A 494 -26.46 4.12 -13.25
C SER A 494 -25.47 5.25 -13.59
N GLN A 495 -25.81 6.50 -13.29
CA GLN A 495 -24.90 7.65 -13.46
C GLN A 495 -23.68 7.55 -12.52
N VAL A 496 -23.90 7.15 -11.26
CA VAL A 496 -22.82 6.89 -10.29
C VAL A 496 -21.92 5.77 -10.79
N ARG A 497 -22.50 4.65 -11.24
CA ARG A 497 -21.77 3.52 -11.80
C ARG A 497 -20.95 3.93 -13.02
N LEU A 498 -21.51 4.70 -13.93
CA LEU A 498 -20.80 5.22 -15.09
C LEU A 498 -19.65 6.15 -14.68
N ARG A 499 -19.89 7.06 -13.73
CA ARG A 499 -18.84 7.98 -13.26
C ARG A 499 -17.69 7.24 -12.59
N ARG A 500 -18.00 6.24 -11.75
CA ARG A 500 -16.97 5.36 -11.18
C ARG A 500 -16.22 4.60 -12.25
N ALA A 501 -16.92 4.00 -13.22
CA ALA A 501 -16.28 3.26 -14.31
C ALA A 501 -15.34 4.13 -15.15
N MET A 502 -15.69 5.41 -15.40
CA MET A 502 -14.80 6.38 -16.06
C MET A 502 -13.51 6.61 -15.28
N LEU A 503 -13.64 6.84 -13.98
CA LEU A 503 -12.51 7.14 -13.11
C LEU A 503 -11.63 5.90 -12.91
N THR A 504 -12.25 4.73 -12.72
CA THR A 504 -11.52 3.45 -12.67
C THR A 504 -10.78 3.17 -13.96
N LEU A 505 -11.36 3.49 -15.12
CA LEU A 505 -10.67 3.31 -16.40
C LEU A 505 -9.39 4.18 -16.48
N ASN A 506 -9.42 5.42 -16.00
CA ASN A 506 -8.23 6.28 -15.90
C ASN A 506 -7.15 5.64 -15.00
N THR A 507 -7.54 5.13 -13.82
CA THR A 507 -6.62 4.53 -12.85
C THR A 507 -6.01 3.22 -13.34
N VAL A 508 -6.78 2.34 -14.00
CA VAL A 508 -6.24 1.06 -14.51
C VAL A 508 -5.39 1.24 -15.75
N VAL A 509 -5.61 2.29 -16.53
CA VAL A 509 -4.73 2.68 -17.65
C VAL A 509 -3.46 3.38 -17.14
N GLY A 510 -3.49 3.92 -15.91
CA GLY A 510 -2.37 4.64 -15.30
C GLY A 510 -2.17 6.06 -15.86
N GLN A 511 -3.14 6.57 -16.61
CA GLN A 511 -3.14 7.89 -17.19
C GLN A 511 -4.58 8.41 -17.31
N ARG A 512 -4.78 9.72 -17.15
CA ARG A 512 -6.09 10.36 -17.36
C ARG A 512 -6.42 10.37 -18.86
N ILE A 513 -7.33 9.51 -19.28
CA ILE A 513 -7.83 9.39 -20.67
C ILE A 513 -9.26 9.90 -20.83
N LEU A 514 -10.00 10.02 -19.71
CA LEU A 514 -11.34 10.57 -19.64
C LEU A 514 -11.36 11.74 -18.64
N PRO A 515 -12.23 12.74 -18.85
CA PRO A 515 -12.29 13.96 -18.03
C PRO A 515 -12.78 13.73 -16.60
#